data_9130511da06ede95e4e8bbd5a35c8d49
#
_entry.id   9130511da06ede95e4e8bbd5a35c8d49
#
_cell.length_a   1.000
_cell.length_b   1.000
_cell.length_c   1.000
_cell.angle_alpha   90.00
_cell.angle_beta   90.00
_cell.angle_gamma   90.00
#
_symmetry.space_group_name_H-M   'P 1'
#
loop_
_entity.id
_entity.type
_entity.pdbx_description
1 polymer ?
#
loop_
_entity_poly.entity_id
_entity_poly.type
_entity_poly.pdbx_seq_one_letter_code
_entity_poly.pdbx_strand_id
1 'polypeptide(L)'
;MAAPKNDNVKQRILDAAIKLFQERHDVSLAEIAKAANVSKGTLFYHYRSKAEIYLDIGEQYWNKLSDDLLAWVDNAEKDTSIPRLVRYTFIRGVFDESGVLRLRLFVEAISGEEGVVIKARLNDQYARFKNILKDRIVERMPGADGEQLAWLLLALVDGLMVQNTLQNESIDINAFIEWMAANFSDFQ
;
A
#
# COMPACT_ATOMS: atom_id res chain seq x y z
N MET A 1 28.11 -0.53 -3.50
CA MET A 1 28.12 -1.85 -4.16
C MET A 1 27.02 -1.84 -5.21
N ALA A 2 27.28 -2.19 -6.48
CA ALA A 2 26.22 -2.32 -7.48
C ALA A 2 25.35 -3.53 -7.13
N ALA A 3 24.02 -3.37 -7.17
CA ALA A 3 23.07 -4.45 -6.98
C ALA A 3 23.38 -5.61 -7.96
N PRO A 4 23.16 -6.87 -7.56
CA PRO A 4 23.36 -8.00 -8.46
C PRO A 4 22.57 -7.78 -9.76
N LYS A 5 23.16 -8.19 -10.89
CA LYS A 5 22.59 -7.98 -12.24
C LYS A 5 21.15 -8.50 -12.39
N ASN A 6 20.74 -9.43 -11.52
CA ASN A 6 19.42 -10.05 -11.49
C ASN A 6 18.35 -9.16 -10.84
N ASP A 7 18.69 -8.41 -9.77
CA ASP A 7 17.75 -7.49 -9.08
C ASP A 7 17.40 -6.30 -9.97
N ASN A 8 18.33 -5.84 -10.79
CA ASN A 8 18.08 -4.77 -11.75
C ASN A 8 17.07 -5.20 -12.84
N VAL A 9 17.09 -6.48 -13.29
CA VAL A 9 16.13 -6.98 -14.27
C VAL A 9 14.74 -7.12 -13.66
N LYS A 10 14.65 -7.67 -12.46
CA LYS A 10 13.38 -7.80 -11.74
C LYS A 10 12.72 -6.43 -11.51
N GLN A 11 13.48 -5.43 -11.06
CA GLN A 11 12.98 -4.07 -10.87
C GLN A 11 12.51 -3.43 -12.17
N ARG A 12 13.24 -3.58 -13.28
CA ARG A 12 12.80 -3.07 -14.59
C ARG A 12 11.47 -3.68 -15.05
N ILE A 13 11.24 -4.96 -14.76
CA ILE A 13 9.96 -5.61 -15.06
C ILE A 13 8.84 -5.02 -14.21
N LEU A 14 9.09 -4.80 -12.91
CA LEU A 14 8.11 -4.18 -12.00
C LEU A 14 7.78 -2.75 -12.41
N ASP A 15 8.77 -1.92 -12.71
CA ASP A 15 8.57 -0.52 -13.12
C ASP A 15 7.75 -0.45 -14.42
N ALA A 16 8.04 -1.32 -15.39
CA ALA A 16 7.29 -1.41 -16.62
C ALA A 16 5.85 -1.88 -16.40
N ALA A 17 5.65 -2.86 -15.50
CA ALA A 17 4.34 -3.38 -15.15
C ALA A 17 3.49 -2.31 -14.43
N ILE A 18 4.06 -1.61 -13.45
CA ILE A 18 3.39 -0.50 -12.72
C ILE A 18 2.86 0.52 -13.71
N LYS A 19 3.71 1.00 -14.62
CA LYS A 19 3.33 2.00 -15.61
C LYS A 19 2.20 1.52 -16.52
N LEU A 20 2.30 0.30 -17.05
CA LEU A 20 1.27 -0.26 -17.92
C LEU A 20 -0.04 -0.51 -17.18
N PHE A 21 0.03 -1.00 -15.94
CA PHE A 21 -1.16 -1.23 -15.11
C PHE A 21 -1.85 0.08 -14.66
N GLN A 22 -1.16 1.19 -14.58
CA GLN A 22 -1.79 2.49 -14.36
C GLN A 22 -2.57 2.97 -15.58
N GLU A 23 -2.03 2.71 -16.78
CA GLU A 23 -2.62 3.19 -18.04
C GLU A 23 -3.83 2.36 -18.49
N ARG A 24 -3.83 1.03 -18.31
CA ARG A 24 -4.88 0.13 -18.86
C ARG A 24 -5.05 -1.19 -18.09
N HIS A 25 -6.18 -1.87 -18.33
CA HIS A 25 -6.57 -3.09 -17.62
C HIS A 25 -5.99 -4.37 -18.23
N ASP A 26 -5.97 -4.48 -19.56
CA ASP A 26 -5.67 -5.69 -20.32
C ASP A 26 -4.21 -5.77 -20.73
N VAL A 27 -3.31 -5.75 -19.76
CA VAL A 27 -1.88 -5.88 -20.00
C VAL A 27 -1.45 -7.34 -19.96
N SER A 28 -0.79 -7.79 -21.03
CA SER A 28 -0.21 -9.14 -21.11
C SER A 28 1.23 -9.17 -20.58
N LEU A 29 1.69 -10.34 -20.15
CA LEU A 29 3.11 -10.55 -19.78
C LEU A 29 4.06 -10.25 -20.95
N ALA A 30 3.62 -10.47 -22.20
CA ALA A 30 4.43 -10.17 -23.39
C ALA A 30 4.64 -8.66 -23.57
N GLU A 31 3.62 -7.86 -23.28
CA GLU A 31 3.71 -6.38 -23.34
C GLU A 31 4.61 -5.84 -22.22
N ILE A 32 4.51 -6.42 -21.00
CA ILE A 32 5.40 -6.08 -19.90
C ILE A 32 6.86 -6.40 -20.28
N ALA A 33 7.13 -7.59 -20.85
CA ALA A 33 8.48 -7.95 -21.29
C ALA A 33 9.03 -6.94 -22.31
N LYS A 34 8.21 -6.55 -23.30
CA LYS A 34 8.56 -5.56 -24.31
C LYS A 34 8.86 -4.20 -23.67
N ALA A 35 7.99 -3.71 -22.78
CA ALA A 35 8.16 -2.43 -22.09
C ALA A 35 9.39 -2.40 -21.18
N ALA A 36 9.68 -3.53 -20.50
CA ALA A 36 10.87 -3.70 -19.67
C ALA A 36 12.17 -3.90 -20.47
N ASN A 37 12.08 -4.00 -21.80
CA ASN A 37 13.20 -4.34 -22.70
C ASN A 37 13.91 -5.63 -22.27
N VAL A 38 13.12 -6.70 -22.05
CA VAL A 38 13.61 -8.04 -21.73
C VAL A 38 12.99 -9.08 -22.67
N SER A 39 13.62 -10.24 -22.80
CA SER A 39 13.01 -11.37 -23.54
C SER A 39 11.81 -11.94 -22.76
N LYS A 40 10.86 -12.57 -23.47
CA LYS A 40 9.77 -13.32 -22.83
C LYS A 40 10.32 -14.38 -21.87
N GLY A 41 11.37 -15.11 -22.26
CA GLY A 41 12.00 -16.11 -21.39
C GLY A 41 12.58 -15.50 -20.12
N THR A 42 13.18 -14.31 -20.21
CA THR A 42 13.68 -13.58 -19.06
C THR A 42 12.54 -13.16 -18.13
N LEU A 43 11.42 -12.68 -18.66
CA LEU A 43 10.26 -12.35 -17.84
C LEU A 43 9.71 -13.60 -17.15
N PHE A 44 9.50 -14.71 -17.89
CA PHE A 44 8.97 -15.95 -17.30
C PHE A 44 9.92 -16.63 -16.30
N TYR A 45 11.19 -16.31 -16.34
CA TYR A 45 12.14 -16.73 -15.30
C TYR A 45 11.84 -16.02 -13.96
N HIS A 46 11.41 -14.75 -13.99
CA HIS A 46 11.11 -13.96 -12.79
C HIS A 46 9.65 -14.08 -12.35
N TYR A 47 8.70 -14.15 -13.30
CA TYR A 47 7.26 -14.11 -13.03
C TYR A 47 6.51 -15.07 -13.94
N ARG A 48 5.81 -16.00 -13.34
CA ARG A 48 5.00 -16.99 -14.08
C ARG A 48 3.62 -16.46 -14.45
N SER A 49 3.12 -15.50 -13.65
CA SER A 49 1.79 -14.91 -13.84
C SER A 49 1.79 -13.41 -13.55
N LYS A 50 0.71 -12.74 -13.95
CA LYS A 50 0.47 -11.33 -13.55
C LYS A 50 0.23 -11.20 -12.05
N ALA A 51 -0.36 -12.21 -11.42
CA ALA A 51 -0.60 -12.22 -9.99
C ALA A 51 0.71 -12.13 -9.19
N GLU A 52 1.76 -12.83 -9.60
CA GLU A 52 3.08 -12.72 -8.98
C GLU A 52 3.65 -11.28 -9.08
N ILE A 53 3.42 -10.60 -10.20
CA ILE A 53 3.83 -9.20 -10.39
C ILE A 53 3.02 -8.28 -9.47
N TYR A 54 1.69 -8.47 -9.38
CA TYR A 54 0.84 -7.70 -8.47
C TYR A 54 1.24 -7.89 -7.01
N LEU A 55 1.59 -9.12 -6.61
CA LEU A 55 2.06 -9.41 -5.25
C LEU A 55 3.35 -8.67 -4.93
N ASP A 56 4.33 -8.68 -5.83
CA ASP A 56 5.59 -7.97 -5.62
C ASP A 56 5.40 -6.45 -5.57
N ILE A 57 4.53 -5.91 -6.43
CA ILE A 57 4.17 -4.48 -6.39
C ILE A 57 3.52 -4.13 -5.04
N GLY A 58 2.57 -4.94 -4.58
CA GLY A 58 1.92 -4.77 -3.29
C GLY A 58 2.92 -4.85 -2.14
N GLU A 59 3.83 -5.81 -2.17
CA GLU A 59 4.87 -5.98 -1.15
C GLU A 59 5.82 -4.78 -1.08
N GLN A 60 6.26 -4.26 -2.21
CA GLN A 60 7.08 -3.03 -2.26
C GLN A 60 6.35 -1.83 -1.67
N TYR A 61 5.06 -1.67 -1.99
CA TYR A 61 4.25 -0.59 -1.43
C TYR A 61 4.15 -0.68 0.09
N TRP A 62 3.76 -1.85 0.63
CA TRP A 62 3.59 -2.04 2.07
C TRP A 62 4.90 -1.91 2.85
N ASN A 63 6.00 -2.44 2.31
CA ASN A 63 7.31 -2.30 2.92
C ASN A 63 7.72 -0.82 2.98
N LYS A 64 7.59 -0.10 1.86
CA LYS A 64 7.90 1.34 1.81
C LYS A 64 7.03 2.13 2.78
N LEU A 65 5.73 1.86 2.84
CA LEU A 65 4.82 2.55 3.76
C LEU A 65 5.22 2.30 5.22
N SER A 66 5.59 1.07 5.57
CA SER A 66 6.05 0.70 6.90
C SER A 66 7.37 1.35 7.26
N ASP A 67 8.35 1.30 6.37
CA ASP A 67 9.68 1.90 6.57
C ASP A 67 9.59 3.42 6.71
N ASP A 68 8.79 4.07 5.86
CA ASP A 68 8.55 5.52 5.90
C ASP A 68 7.88 5.92 7.22
N LEU A 69 6.90 5.14 7.71
CA LEU A 69 6.22 5.38 8.97
C LEU A 69 7.19 5.26 10.15
N LEU A 70 7.97 4.18 10.20
CA LEU A 70 8.94 3.94 11.26
C LEU A 70 10.02 5.03 11.27
N ALA A 71 10.58 5.36 10.12
CA ALA A 71 11.58 6.43 10.00
C ALA A 71 11.03 7.80 10.44
N TRP A 72 9.73 8.06 10.17
CA TRP A 72 9.09 9.30 10.62
C TRP A 72 8.85 9.31 12.13
N VAL A 73 8.37 8.20 12.70
CA VAL A 73 8.09 8.08 14.15
C VAL A 73 9.37 8.15 14.98
N ASP A 74 10.44 7.55 14.50
CA ASP A 74 11.73 7.50 15.21
C ASP A 74 12.52 8.82 15.08
N ASN A 75 12.02 9.80 14.33
CA ASN A 75 12.66 11.10 14.18
C ASN A 75 12.34 12.01 15.38
N ALA A 76 13.28 12.13 16.31
CA ALA A 76 13.14 12.94 17.53
C ALA A 76 12.89 14.45 17.28
N GLU A 77 13.18 14.94 16.07
CA GLU A 77 12.97 16.36 15.71
C GLU A 77 11.54 16.65 15.22
N LYS A 78 10.72 15.61 15.03
CA LYS A 78 9.38 15.73 14.48
C LYS A 78 8.32 15.60 15.58
N ASP A 79 7.23 16.36 15.42
CA ASP A 79 5.99 16.11 16.17
C ASP A 79 5.38 14.80 15.68
N THR A 80 5.41 13.77 16.52
CA THR A 80 4.82 12.46 16.29
C THR A 80 3.60 12.19 17.15
N SER A 81 2.90 13.25 17.59
CA SER A 81 1.64 13.18 18.35
C SER A 81 0.56 12.40 17.58
N ILE A 82 -0.49 11.97 18.29
CA ILE A 82 -1.64 11.25 17.70
C ILE A 82 -2.24 11.98 16.50
N PRO A 83 -2.57 13.28 16.55
CA PRO A 83 -3.09 13.97 15.36
C PRO A 83 -2.14 13.92 14.16
N ARG A 84 -0.84 13.97 14.40
CA ARG A 84 0.17 13.87 13.35
C ARG A 84 0.30 12.45 12.81
N LEU A 85 0.24 11.43 13.67
CA LEU A 85 0.26 10.02 13.27
C LEU A 85 -0.95 9.69 12.38
N VAL A 86 -2.14 10.09 12.79
CA VAL A 86 -3.38 9.90 12.03
C VAL A 86 -3.29 10.58 10.66
N ARG A 87 -2.93 11.87 10.65
CA ARG A 87 -2.75 12.61 9.38
C ARG A 87 -1.72 11.99 8.47
N TYR A 88 -0.58 11.58 9.00
CA TYR A 88 0.48 10.91 8.23
C TYR A 88 -0.04 9.62 7.59
N THR A 89 -0.71 8.78 8.35
CA THR A 89 -1.26 7.50 7.87
C THR A 89 -2.27 7.72 6.74
N PHE A 90 -3.18 8.69 6.88
CA PHE A 90 -4.15 9.01 5.83
C PHE A 90 -3.51 9.59 4.59
N ILE A 91 -2.62 10.58 4.71
CA ILE A 91 -1.99 11.22 3.54
C ILE A 91 -1.21 10.20 2.72
N ARG A 92 -0.46 9.32 3.39
CA ARG A 92 0.33 8.29 2.71
C ARG A 92 -0.53 7.16 2.15
N GLY A 93 -1.60 6.78 2.81
CA GLY A 93 -2.45 5.67 2.39
C GLY A 93 -3.52 6.04 1.36
N VAL A 94 -3.99 7.29 1.36
CA VAL A 94 -5.10 7.74 0.50
C VAL A 94 -4.60 8.36 -0.81
N PHE A 95 -3.59 9.25 -0.73
CA PHE A 95 -3.13 10.03 -1.89
C PHE A 95 -1.91 9.44 -2.60
N ASP A 96 -1.52 8.21 -2.25
CA ASP A 96 -0.46 7.51 -2.97
C ASP A 96 -0.92 7.14 -4.38
N GLU A 97 -0.02 7.29 -5.36
CA GLU A 97 -0.29 6.99 -6.78
C GLU A 97 -0.61 5.51 -7.03
N SER A 98 -0.41 4.64 -6.05
CA SER A 98 -0.69 3.20 -6.13
C SER A 98 -2.17 2.83 -5.96
N GLY A 99 -3.07 3.78 -5.67
CA GLY A 99 -4.49 3.51 -5.39
C GLY A 99 -5.17 2.60 -6.42
N VAL A 100 -5.00 2.90 -7.71
CA VAL A 100 -5.52 2.07 -8.82
C VAL A 100 -4.93 0.65 -8.78
N LEU A 101 -3.64 0.52 -8.51
CA LEU A 101 -2.95 -0.79 -8.44
C LEU A 101 -3.43 -1.60 -7.24
N ARG A 102 -3.66 -0.95 -6.09
CA ARG A 102 -4.23 -1.59 -4.89
C ARG A 102 -5.63 -2.12 -5.14
N LEU A 103 -6.50 -1.33 -5.80
CA LEU A 103 -7.84 -1.79 -6.19
C LEU A 103 -7.78 -2.99 -7.14
N ARG A 104 -6.88 -2.99 -8.11
CA ARG A 104 -6.68 -4.15 -9.00
C ARG A 104 -6.19 -5.37 -8.25
N LEU A 105 -5.27 -5.19 -7.30
CA LEU A 105 -4.81 -6.28 -6.44
C LEU A 105 -5.96 -6.89 -5.62
N PHE A 106 -6.87 -6.06 -5.10
CA PHE A 106 -8.07 -6.54 -4.41
C PHE A 106 -9.00 -7.33 -5.35
N VAL A 107 -9.22 -6.85 -6.57
CA VAL A 107 -10.02 -7.57 -7.57
C VAL A 107 -9.38 -8.92 -7.90
N GLU A 108 -8.09 -8.98 -8.16
CA GLU A 108 -7.36 -10.25 -8.40
C GLU A 108 -7.44 -11.18 -7.18
N ALA A 109 -7.35 -10.65 -5.97
CA ALA A 109 -7.51 -11.44 -4.76
C ALA A 109 -8.90 -12.07 -4.62
N ILE A 110 -9.95 -11.40 -5.09
CA ILE A 110 -11.35 -11.84 -4.94
C ILE A 110 -11.76 -12.78 -6.08
N SER A 111 -11.37 -12.49 -7.32
CA SER A 111 -11.88 -13.13 -8.53
C SER A 111 -10.81 -13.81 -9.40
N GLY A 112 -9.52 -13.60 -9.11
CA GLY A 112 -8.43 -14.20 -9.88
C GLY A 112 -8.21 -15.67 -9.57
N GLU A 113 -7.62 -16.41 -10.52
CA GLU A 113 -7.27 -17.84 -10.36
C GLU A 113 -6.31 -18.08 -9.18
N GLU A 114 -5.39 -17.14 -8.92
CA GLU A 114 -4.42 -17.19 -7.83
C GLU A 114 -4.90 -16.44 -6.57
N GLY A 115 -6.19 -16.12 -6.48
CA GLY A 115 -6.76 -15.29 -5.43
C GLY A 115 -6.48 -15.75 -4.00
N VAL A 116 -6.38 -17.06 -3.77
CA VAL A 116 -6.06 -17.63 -2.43
C VAL A 116 -4.67 -17.17 -1.96
N VAL A 117 -3.68 -17.21 -2.85
CA VAL A 117 -2.29 -16.80 -2.54
C VAL A 117 -2.23 -15.29 -2.30
N ILE A 118 -2.93 -14.53 -3.14
CA ILE A 118 -2.97 -13.06 -3.01
C ILE A 118 -3.64 -12.65 -1.69
N LYS A 119 -4.78 -13.26 -1.32
CA LYS A 119 -5.45 -13.01 -0.04
C LYS A 119 -4.53 -13.28 1.15
N ALA A 120 -3.84 -14.41 1.15
CA ALA A 120 -2.93 -14.75 2.23
C ALA A 120 -1.83 -13.69 2.40
N ARG A 121 -1.21 -13.28 1.31
CA ARG A 121 -0.17 -12.23 1.32
C ARG A 121 -0.69 -10.87 1.76
N LEU A 122 -1.87 -10.45 1.26
CA LEU A 122 -2.50 -9.21 1.69
C LEU A 122 -2.81 -9.23 3.19
N ASN A 123 -3.39 -10.32 3.69
CA ASN A 123 -3.70 -10.45 5.11
C ASN A 123 -2.43 -10.36 5.98
N ASP A 124 -1.32 -10.97 5.56
CA ASP A 124 -0.04 -10.85 6.25
C ASP A 124 0.49 -9.40 6.26
N GLN A 125 0.34 -8.68 5.15
CA GLN A 125 0.77 -7.28 5.04
C GLN A 125 -0.08 -6.37 5.94
N TYR A 126 -1.41 -6.53 5.90
CA TYR A 126 -2.32 -5.81 6.79
C TYR A 126 -2.02 -6.10 8.27
N ALA A 127 -1.81 -7.36 8.63
CA ALA A 127 -1.50 -7.73 10.01
C ALA A 127 -0.20 -7.09 10.50
N ARG A 128 0.85 -7.06 9.67
CA ARG A 128 2.13 -6.41 10.02
C ARG A 128 1.97 -4.90 10.20
N PHE A 129 1.36 -4.23 9.23
CA PHE A 129 1.20 -2.77 9.29
C PHE A 129 0.25 -2.36 10.42
N LYS A 130 -0.85 -3.10 10.63
CA LYS A 130 -1.74 -2.94 11.78
C LYS A 130 -0.99 -3.02 13.10
N ASN A 131 -0.07 -4.00 13.26
CA ASN A 131 0.72 -4.10 14.49
C ASN A 131 1.63 -2.90 14.70
N ILE A 132 2.28 -2.38 13.64
CA ILE A 132 3.07 -1.15 13.72
C ILE A 132 2.19 0.01 14.20
N LEU A 133 1.03 0.22 13.59
CA LEU A 133 0.11 1.29 13.98
C LEU A 133 -0.37 1.13 15.42
N LYS A 134 -0.78 -0.07 15.81
CA LYS A 134 -1.21 -0.41 17.18
C LYS A 134 -0.16 0.02 18.19
N ASP A 135 1.09 -0.41 18.00
CA ASP A 135 2.17 -0.11 18.94
C ASP A 135 2.39 1.40 19.05
N ARG A 136 2.36 2.13 17.92
CA ARG A 136 2.51 3.59 17.90
C ARG A 136 1.33 4.32 18.54
N ILE A 137 0.12 3.80 18.42
CA ILE A 137 -1.08 4.34 19.10
C ILE A 137 -0.96 4.16 20.61
N VAL A 138 -0.70 2.93 21.08
CA VAL A 138 -0.60 2.62 22.51
C VAL A 138 0.50 3.42 23.22
N GLU A 139 1.64 3.62 22.56
CA GLU A 139 2.72 4.48 23.09
C GLU A 139 2.26 5.92 23.36
N ARG A 140 1.33 6.44 22.57
CA ARG A 140 0.84 7.83 22.63
C ARG A 140 -0.47 8.00 23.37
N MET A 141 -1.23 6.92 23.48
CA MET A 141 -2.53 6.83 24.14
C MET A 141 -2.55 5.62 25.09
N PRO A 142 -1.83 5.65 26.22
CA PRO A 142 -1.83 4.56 27.17
C PRO A 142 -3.24 4.25 27.68
N GLY A 143 -3.65 2.99 27.55
CA GLY A 143 -5.00 2.53 27.94
C GLY A 143 -6.02 2.49 26.81
N ALA A 144 -5.70 3.02 25.61
CA ALA A 144 -6.57 2.90 24.44
C ALA A 144 -6.56 1.46 23.89
N ASP A 145 -7.67 1.04 23.28
CA ASP A 145 -7.73 -0.20 22.49
C ASP A 145 -7.01 0.01 21.15
N GLY A 146 -5.68 -0.10 21.20
CA GLY A 146 -4.82 0.10 20.02
C GLY A 146 -5.11 -0.88 18.88
N GLU A 147 -5.65 -2.08 19.18
CA GLU A 147 -6.04 -3.07 18.17
C GLU A 147 -7.19 -2.54 17.31
N GLN A 148 -8.26 -2.09 17.95
CA GLN A 148 -9.45 -1.58 17.26
C GLN A 148 -9.16 -0.25 16.56
N LEU A 149 -8.39 0.63 17.20
CA LEU A 149 -8.01 1.92 16.61
C LEU A 149 -7.12 1.76 15.37
N ALA A 150 -6.20 0.80 15.38
CA ALA A 150 -5.39 0.49 14.19
C ALA A 150 -6.25 -0.05 13.04
N TRP A 151 -7.21 -0.94 13.32
CA TRP A 151 -8.17 -1.42 12.32
C TRP A 151 -9.08 -0.31 11.80
N LEU A 152 -9.54 0.59 12.69
CA LEU A 152 -10.34 1.75 12.28
C LEU A 152 -9.57 2.62 11.27
N LEU A 153 -8.31 2.94 11.56
CA LEU A 153 -7.47 3.71 10.63
C LEU A 153 -7.31 3.02 9.29
N LEU A 154 -6.99 1.72 9.27
CA LEU A 154 -6.78 0.97 8.03
C LEU A 154 -8.06 0.90 7.19
N ALA A 155 -9.20 0.59 7.82
CA ALA A 155 -10.49 0.52 7.13
C ALA A 155 -10.89 1.87 6.52
N LEU A 156 -10.64 2.97 7.24
CA LEU A 156 -10.91 4.31 6.73
C LEU A 156 -9.94 4.71 5.62
N VAL A 157 -8.66 4.37 5.73
CA VAL A 157 -7.67 4.61 4.67
C VAL A 157 -8.09 3.91 3.38
N ASP A 158 -8.48 2.63 3.46
CA ASP A 158 -8.93 1.89 2.28
C ASP A 158 -10.22 2.48 1.70
N GLY A 159 -11.20 2.84 2.54
CA GLY A 159 -12.43 3.48 2.10
C GLY A 159 -12.16 4.83 1.42
N LEU A 160 -11.36 5.70 2.02
CA LEU A 160 -11.02 7.00 1.45
C LEU A 160 -10.14 6.89 0.19
N MET A 161 -9.25 5.91 0.11
CA MET A 161 -8.49 5.62 -1.09
C MET A 161 -9.41 5.25 -2.26
N VAL A 162 -10.45 4.46 -2.01
CA VAL A 162 -11.48 4.18 -3.03
C VAL A 162 -12.18 5.46 -3.48
N GLN A 163 -12.63 6.31 -2.54
CA GLN A 163 -13.29 7.57 -2.87
C GLN A 163 -12.38 8.53 -3.66
N ASN A 164 -11.11 8.61 -3.27
CA ASN A 164 -10.11 9.41 -3.98
C ASN A 164 -9.87 8.88 -5.41
N THR A 165 -9.74 7.56 -5.57
CA THR A 165 -9.53 6.92 -6.88
C THR A 165 -10.74 7.10 -7.81
N LEU A 166 -11.95 7.11 -7.25
CA LEU A 166 -13.20 7.39 -7.97
C LEU A 166 -13.43 8.88 -8.24
N GLN A 167 -12.57 9.75 -7.72
CA GLN A 167 -12.72 11.21 -7.82
C GLN A 167 -14.10 11.67 -7.31
N ASN A 168 -14.54 11.10 -6.17
CA ASN A 168 -15.84 11.42 -5.60
C ASN A 168 -15.85 12.84 -5.01
N GLU A 169 -16.48 13.78 -5.71
CA GLU A 169 -16.59 15.19 -5.30
C GLU A 169 -17.59 15.42 -4.13
N SER A 170 -18.34 14.38 -3.74
CA SER A 170 -19.32 14.49 -2.63
C SER A 170 -18.65 14.48 -1.25
N ILE A 171 -17.38 14.16 -1.17
CA ILE A 171 -16.60 14.15 0.08
C ILE A 171 -15.35 15.05 -0.04
N ASP A 172 -15.20 15.97 0.88
CA ASP A 172 -13.92 16.65 1.10
C ASP A 172 -13.01 15.76 1.95
N ILE A 173 -12.17 14.96 1.26
CA ILE A 173 -11.27 14.01 1.92
C ILE A 173 -10.28 14.73 2.84
N ASN A 174 -9.79 15.92 2.46
CA ASN A 174 -8.85 16.66 3.29
C ASN A 174 -9.53 17.17 4.58
N ALA A 175 -10.74 17.73 4.48
CA ALA A 175 -11.50 18.15 5.65
C ALA A 175 -11.81 16.96 6.56
N PHE A 176 -12.13 15.78 6.00
CA PHE A 176 -12.35 14.55 6.77
C PHE A 176 -11.08 14.11 7.52
N ILE A 177 -9.92 14.13 6.86
CA ILE A 177 -8.63 13.77 7.50
C ILE A 177 -8.32 14.71 8.66
N GLU A 178 -8.51 16.02 8.49
CA GLU A 178 -8.28 16.99 9.55
C GLU A 178 -9.23 16.79 10.74
N TRP A 179 -10.52 16.53 10.46
CA TRP A 179 -11.50 16.21 11.49
C TRP A 179 -11.11 14.92 12.25
N MET A 180 -10.74 13.84 11.54
CA MET A 180 -10.29 12.60 12.17
C MET A 180 -9.04 12.82 13.03
N ALA A 181 -8.06 13.55 12.52
CA ALA A 181 -6.83 13.82 13.25
C ALA A 181 -7.09 14.62 14.55
N ALA A 182 -8.04 15.56 14.53
CA ALA A 182 -8.39 16.36 15.69
C ALA A 182 -9.17 15.59 16.76
N ASN A 183 -10.01 14.62 16.33
CA ASN A 183 -10.95 13.92 17.24
C ASN A 183 -10.56 12.45 17.50
N PHE A 184 -9.44 11.96 16.98
CA PHE A 184 -9.08 10.55 17.10
C PHE A 184 -8.94 10.07 18.54
N SER A 185 -8.47 10.93 19.43
CA SER A 185 -8.33 10.61 20.85
C SER A 185 -9.67 10.40 21.58
N ASP A 186 -10.79 10.78 20.97
CA ASP A 186 -12.13 10.61 21.55
C ASP A 186 -12.72 9.22 21.29
N PHE A 187 -12.06 8.40 20.43
CA PHE A 187 -12.45 7.02 20.14
C PHE A 187 -11.85 5.98 21.14
N GLN A 188 -11.55 6.39 22.36
CA GLN A 188 -11.01 5.49 23.40
C GLN A 188 -12.06 4.55 23.98
#